data_e76dd8b0a51899edc5214e00ec2172b4
#
_entry.id   e76dd8b0a51899edc5214e00ec2172b4
#
_cell.length_a   1.000
_cell.length_b   1.000
_cell.length_c   1.000
_cell.angle_alpha   90.00
_cell.angle_beta   90.00
_cell.angle_gamma   90.00
#
_symmetry.space_group_name_H-M   'P 1'
#
loop_
_entity.id
_entity.type
_entity.pdbx_description
1 polymer ?
#
loop_
_entity_poly.entity_id
_entity_poly.type
_entity_poly.pdbx_seq_one_letter_code
_entity_poly.pdbx_strand_id
1 'polypeptide(L)'
;MIFISVAESQQGRLNALYRGSVSATVLAPPFDSMARQLGLRELADLRKLDVEYSGTSIAATGGYVKSHPAAVESFLKGYIESLHFMRTQREKSVAAIMNYLKMKDRARAEEGYDYYVELMPPIPYASANGVKTILQSLAHQQPKAVNASPEDFYDMSFLKKIEESGFVKSLGAKSASTRAHDRKS
;
A
#
# COMPACT_ATOMS: atom_id res chain seq x y z
N MET A 1 18.98 11.56 19.42
CA MET A 1 17.58 11.20 19.16
C MET A 1 17.43 9.72 19.45
N ILE A 2 16.43 9.32 20.23
CA ILE A 2 16.19 7.91 20.60
C ILE A 2 14.95 7.44 19.82
N PHE A 3 15.09 6.35 19.09
CA PHE A 3 13.97 5.68 18.42
C PHE A 3 13.40 4.60 19.34
N ILE A 4 12.10 4.65 19.59
CA ILE A 4 11.39 3.68 20.43
C ILE A 4 10.36 2.96 19.55
N SER A 5 10.38 1.63 19.58
CA SER A 5 9.28 0.85 19.02
C SER A 5 8.07 0.94 19.95
N VAL A 6 7.03 1.65 19.54
CA VAL A 6 5.92 2.00 20.45
C VAL A 6 4.69 1.13 20.24
N ALA A 7 4.38 0.79 19.00
CA ALA A 7 3.21 -0.02 18.67
C ALA A 7 3.24 -0.47 17.21
N GLU A 8 2.68 -1.63 16.94
CA GLU A 8 2.58 -2.19 15.59
C GLU A 8 1.55 -1.46 14.72
N SER A 9 0.51 -0.85 15.33
CA SER A 9 -0.56 -0.17 14.62
C SER A 9 -0.41 1.35 14.60
N GLN A 10 -0.92 1.98 13.54
CA GLN A 10 -0.98 3.45 13.45
C GLN A 10 -1.84 4.08 14.56
N GLN A 11 -2.93 3.43 14.95
CA GLN A 11 -3.74 3.87 16.09
C GLN A 11 -2.93 3.87 17.40
N GLY A 12 -2.12 2.84 17.63
CA GLY A 12 -1.24 2.77 18.80
C GLY A 12 -0.21 3.90 18.80
N ARG A 13 0.38 4.21 17.64
CA ARG A 13 1.33 5.32 17.48
C ARG A 13 0.68 6.69 17.75
N LEU A 14 -0.54 6.91 17.22
CA LEU A 14 -1.31 8.12 17.49
C LEU A 14 -1.60 8.26 18.99
N ASN A 15 -2.04 7.20 19.64
CA ASN A 15 -2.32 7.21 21.07
C ASN A 15 -1.06 7.52 21.90
N ALA A 16 0.10 6.95 21.55
CA ALA A 16 1.35 7.20 22.22
C ALA A 16 1.81 8.67 22.08
N LEU A 17 1.65 9.25 20.88
CA LEU A 17 1.93 10.66 20.63
C LEU A 17 0.98 11.57 21.42
N TYR A 18 -0.33 11.29 21.39
CA TYR A 18 -1.34 12.08 22.10
C TYR A 18 -1.15 12.07 23.62
N ARG A 19 -0.69 10.94 24.19
CA ARG A 19 -0.38 10.81 25.62
C ARG A 19 0.99 11.36 26.02
N GLY A 20 1.78 11.84 25.05
CA GLY A 20 3.14 12.32 25.31
C GLY A 20 4.17 11.23 25.61
N SER A 21 3.83 9.96 25.37
CA SER A 21 4.78 8.83 25.54
C SER A 21 5.90 8.86 24.49
N VAL A 22 5.65 9.52 23.35
CA VAL A 22 6.65 9.83 22.31
C VAL A 22 6.50 11.28 21.89
N SER A 23 7.60 11.90 21.46
CA SER A 23 7.62 13.31 21.04
C SER A 23 7.26 13.49 19.56
N ALA A 24 7.41 12.46 18.74
CA ALA A 24 7.06 12.46 17.32
C ALA A 24 6.80 11.03 16.84
N THR A 25 6.01 10.91 15.75
CA THR A 25 5.77 9.63 15.09
C THR A 25 5.41 9.85 13.60
N VAL A 26 5.41 8.77 12.82
CA VAL A 26 4.95 8.76 11.42
C VAL A 26 3.55 8.18 11.36
N LEU A 27 2.64 8.90 10.72
CA LEU A 27 1.25 8.50 10.51
C LEU A 27 0.90 8.62 9.01
N ALA A 28 -0.01 7.78 8.56
CA ALA A 28 -0.62 7.87 7.24
C ALA A 28 -2.14 8.05 7.37
N PRO A 29 -2.84 8.52 6.35
CA PRO A 29 -4.30 8.64 6.39
C PRO A 29 -4.99 7.33 6.82
N PRO A 30 -6.06 7.41 7.61
CA PRO A 30 -6.69 8.64 8.13
C PRO A 30 -6.11 9.14 9.48
N PHE A 31 -5.02 8.55 10.00
CA PHE A 31 -4.50 8.85 11.34
C PHE A 31 -3.77 10.18 11.44
N ASP A 32 -3.19 10.67 10.35
CA ASP A 32 -2.59 12.00 10.25
C ASP A 32 -3.65 13.11 10.40
N SER A 33 -4.82 12.97 9.76
CA SER A 33 -5.92 13.91 9.92
C SER A 33 -6.53 13.86 11.34
N MET A 34 -6.61 12.67 11.93
CA MET A 34 -6.99 12.53 13.34
C MET A 34 -5.99 13.24 14.27
N ALA A 35 -4.70 13.15 14.01
CA ALA A 35 -3.67 13.85 14.77
C ALA A 35 -3.87 15.37 14.70
N ARG A 36 -4.10 15.92 13.51
CA ARG A 36 -4.39 17.36 13.33
C ARG A 36 -5.62 17.81 14.12
N GLN A 37 -6.71 17.01 14.12
CA GLN A 37 -7.92 17.30 14.90
C GLN A 37 -7.69 17.28 16.42
N LEU A 38 -6.72 16.49 16.89
CA LEU A 38 -6.28 16.47 18.29
C LEU A 38 -5.31 17.62 18.63
N GLY A 39 -5.08 18.57 17.71
CA GLY A 39 -4.18 19.69 17.91
C GLY A 39 -2.69 19.35 17.77
N LEU A 40 -2.36 18.15 17.29
CA LEU A 40 -0.99 17.74 17.04
C LEU A 40 -0.46 18.37 15.75
N ARG A 41 0.80 18.79 15.78
CA ARG A 41 1.42 19.51 14.67
C ARG A 41 2.07 18.56 13.68
N GLU A 42 1.78 18.71 12.39
CA GLU A 42 2.53 18.10 11.31
C GLU A 42 3.89 18.78 11.15
N LEU A 43 4.96 18.00 11.22
CA LEU A 43 6.33 18.50 11.09
C LEU A 43 6.85 18.40 9.66
N ALA A 44 6.45 17.36 8.94
CA ALA A 44 6.81 17.14 7.55
C ALA A 44 5.79 16.25 6.84
N ASP A 45 5.49 16.56 5.60
CA ASP A 45 4.76 15.67 4.69
C ASP A 45 5.78 14.83 3.90
N LEU A 46 5.86 13.53 4.25
CA LEU A 46 6.83 12.62 3.65
C LEU A 46 6.59 12.37 2.16
N ARG A 47 5.40 12.66 1.63
CA ARG A 47 5.10 12.57 0.19
C ARG A 47 5.83 13.61 -0.63
N LYS A 48 6.22 14.72 -0.01
CA LYS A 48 6.98 15.82 -0.64
C LYS A 48 8.49 15.59 -0.63
N LEU A 49 8.94 14.51 0.00
CA LEU A 49 10.33 14.11 -0.03
C LEU A 49 10.57 13.28 -1.30
N ASP A 50 11.64 13.61 -2.01
CA ASP A 50 12.09 12.82 -3.18
C ASP A 50 12.82 11.55 -2.72
N VAL A 51 12.08 10.68 -2.00
CA VAL A 51 12.58 9.41 -1.46
C VAL A 51 11.59 8.31 -1.80
N GLU A 52 11.96 7.45 -2.72
CA GLU A 52 11.22 6.20 -2.93
C GLU A 52 11.49 5.22 -1.78
N TYR A 53 10.44 4.65 -1.23
CA TYR A 53 10.52 3.65 -0.17
C TYR A 53 9.46 2.56 -0.39
N SER A 54 9.88 1.31 -0.55
CA SER A 54 8.96 0.17 -0.72
C SER A 54 8.39 -0.27 0.64
N GLY A 55 7.48 0.55 1.21
CA GLY A 55 6.95 0.35 2.57
C GLY A 55 5.93 -0.78 2.69
N THR A 56 5.26 -1.15 1.60
CA THR A 56 4.26 -2.22 1.58
C THR A 56 4.52 -3.13 0.39
N SER A 57 4.62 -4.42 0.63
CA SER A 57 4.88 -5.42 -0.41
C SER A 57 4.16 -6.74 -0.12
N ILE A 58 3.95 -7.51 -1.18
CA ILE A 58 3.50 -8.90 -1.08
C ILE A 58 4.75 -9.76 -1.05
N ALA A 59 4.91 -10.57 -0.03
CA ALA A 59 6.05 -11.45 0.14
C ALA A 59 5.62 -12.92 0.20
N ALA A 60 6.44 -13.78 -0.38
CA ALA A 60 6.30 -15.24 -0.29
C ALA A 60 7.69 -15.87 -0.21
N THR A 61 7.78 -17.06 0.38
CA THR A 61 9.06 -17.80 0.38
C THR A 61 9.36 -18.31 -1.03
N GLY A 62 10.66 -18.33 -1.40
CA GLY A 62 11.08 -18.85 -2.70
C GLY A 62 10.67 -20.32 -2.94
N GLY A 63 10.61 -21.13 -1.86
CA GLY A 63 10.09 -22.51 -1.92
C GLY A 63 8.62 -22.54 -2.31
N TYR A 64 7.78 -21.70 -1.70
CA TYR A 64 6.35 -21.61 -2.03
C TYR A 64 6.12 -21.16 -3.47
N VAL A 65 6.83 -20.12 -3.90
CA VAL A 65 6.72 -19.60 -5.28
C VAL A 65 7.04 -20.70 -6.31
N LYS A 66 8.11 -21.49 -6.07
CA LYS A 66 8.49 -22.59 -6.96
C LYS A 66 7.50 -23.75 -6.96
N SER A 67 6.94 -24.11 -5.81
CA SER A 67 6.04 -25.27 -5.69
C SER A 67 4.59 -24.95 -6.01
N HIS A 68 4.16 -23.66 -5.95
CA HIS A 68 2.77 -23.24 -6.16
C HIS A 68 2.65 -22.03 -7.12
N PRO A 69 3.27 -22.07 -8.32
CA PRO A 69 3.28 -20.90 -9.22
C PRO A 69 1.87 -20.48 -9.66
N ALA A 70 0.96 -21.44 -9.85
CA ALA A 70 -0.43 -21.14 -10.21
C ALA A 70 -1.19 -20.40 -9.10
N ALA A 71 -0.94 -20.74 -7.84
CA ALA A 71 -1.54 -20.04 -6.70
C ALA A 71 -1.01 -18.60 -6.60
N VAL A 72 0.29 -18.39 -6.81
CA VAL A 72 0.91 -17.06 -6.84
C VAL A 72 0.31 -16.20 -7.96
N GLU A 73 0.20 -16.76 -9.17
CA GLU A 73 -0.39 -16.06 -10.31
C GLU A 73 -1.86 -15.69 -10.04
N SER A 74 -2.65 -16.62 -9.51
CA SER A 74 -4.06 -16.38 -9.16
C SER A 74 -4.21 -15.31 -8.10
N PHE A 75 -3.38 -15.32 -7.06
CA PHE A 75 -3.36 -14.28 -6.03
C PHE A 75 -3.06 -12.90 -6.62
N LEU A 76 -2.02 -12.80 -7.45
CA LEU A 76 -1.63 -11.54 -8.09
C LEU A 76 -2.71 -11.01 -9.04
N LYS A 77 -3.40 -11.89 -9.78
CA LYS A 77 -4.56 -11.51 -10.60
C LYS A 77 -5.68 -10.92 -9.75
N GLY A 78 -6.04 -11.58 -8.64
CA GLY A 78 -7.05 -11.06 -7.70
C GLY A 78 -6.65 -9.73 -7.07
N TYR A 79 -5.35 -9.56 -6.75
CA TYR A 79 -4.84 -8.29 -6.24
C TYR A 79 -4.93 -7.17 -7.29
N ILE A 80 -4.52 -7.40 -8.53
CA ILE A 80 -4.66 -6.44 -9.65
C ILE A 80 -6.14 -6.11 -9.90
N GLU A 81 -7.02 -7.11 -9.87
CA GLU A 81 -8.46 -6.90 -10.00
C GLU A 81 -9.01 -6.03 -8.87
N SER A 82 -8.55 -6.20 -7.64
CA SER A 82 -8.95 -5.36 -6.50
C SER A 82 -8.45 -3.92 -6.64
N LEU A 83 -7.24 -3.69 -7.16
CA LEU A 83 -6.74 -2.35 -7.49
C LEU A 83 -7.57 -1.69 -8.59
N HIS A 84 -7.97 -2.46 -9.62
CA HIS A 84 -8.86 -1.98 -10.66
C HIS A 84 -10.25 -1.64 -10.11
N PHE A 85 -10.83 -2.51 -9.27
CA PHE A 85 -12.10 -2.25 -8.58
C PHE A 85 -12.04 -0.98 -7.75
N MET A 86 -10.99 -0.81 -6.96
CA MET A 86 -10.78 0.39 -6.15
C MET A 86 -10.82 1.66 -7.01
N ARG A 87 -10.19 1.66 -8.19
CA ARG A 87 -10.15 2.81 -9.11
C ARG A 87 -11.47 3.10 -9.81
N THR A 88 -12.28 2.06 -10.03
CA THR A 88 -13.50 2.16 -10.86
C THR A 88 -14.78 2.21 -10.06
N GLN A 89 -14.76 1.81 -8.78
CA GLN A 89 -15.93 1.65 -7.91
C GLN A 89 -15.73 2.42 -6.58
N ARG A 90 -15.56 3.75 -6.66
CA ARG A 90 -15.26 4.61 -5.50
C ARG A 90 -16.20 4.36 -4.31
N GLU A 91 -17.52 4.43 -4.57
CA GLU A 91 -18.53 4.29 -3.51
C GLU A 91 -18.45 2.94 -2.78
N LYS A 92 -18.30 1.86 -3.55
CA LYS A 92 -18.19 0.51 -2.99
C LYS A 92 -16.86 0.33 -2.24
N SER A 93 -15.78 0.95 -2.73
CA SER A 93 -14.47 0.91 -2.09
C SER A 93 -14.46 1.66 -0.76
N VAL A 94 -15.06 2.85 -0.71
CA VAL A 94 -15.22 3.62 0.54
C VAL A 94 -16.06 2.84 1.54
N ALA A 95 -17.17 2.25 1.10
CA ALA A 95 -18.01 1.42 1.95
C ALA A 95 -17.26 0.19 2.50
N ALA A 96 -16.44 -0.46 1.68
CA ALA A 96 -15.59 -1.58 2.09
C ALA A 96 -14.55 -1.15 3.15
N ILE A 97 -13.90 0.01 2.97
CA ILE A 97 -12.97 0.59 3.95
C ILE A 97 -13.68 0.84 5.28
N MET A 98 -14.85 1.49 5.25
CA MET A 98 -15.63 1.76 6.46
C MET A 98 -15.99 0.49 7.21
N ASN A 99 -16.44 -0.54 6.48
CA ASN A 99 -16.81 -1.82 7.07
C ASN A 99 -15.60 -2.55 7.67
N TYR A 100 -14.49 -2.63 6.93
CA TYR A 100 -13.27 -3.32 7.37
C TYR A 100 -12.63 -2.67 8.60
N LEU A 101 -12.52 -1.34 8.59
CA LEU A 101 -11.93 -0.56 9.69
C LEU A 101 -12.93 -0.22 10.79
N LYS A 102 -14.22 -0.64 10.66
CA LYS A 102 -15.31 -0.31 11.56
C LYS A 102 -15.45 1.21 11.79
N MET A 103 -15.18 1.99 10.75
CA MET A 103 -15.25 3.44 10.77
C MET A 103 -16.68 3.93 10.60
N LYS A 104 -17.08 4.91 11.43
CA LYS A 104 -18.37 5.59 11.31
C LYS A 104 -18.27 6.90 10.52
N ASP A 105 -17.10 7.49 10.46
CA ASP A 105 -16.82 8.75 9.79
C ASP A 105 -16.47 8.48 8.32
N ARG A 106 -17.44 8.78 7.45
CA ARG A 106 -17.32 8.58 6.00
C ARG A 106 -16.26 9.50 5.39
N ALA A 107 -16.19 10.76 5.85
CA ALA A 107 -15.22 11.73 5.30
C ALA A 107 -13.77 11.23 5.48
N ARG A 108 -13.46 10.61 6.62
CA ARG A 108 -12.15 9.99 6.86
C ARG A 108 -11.89 8.76 6.00
N ALA A 109 -12.93 7.96 5.73
CA ALA A 109 -12.79 6.82 4.83
C ALA A 109 -12.51 7.29 3.40
N GLU A 110 -13.15 8.37 2.97
CA GLU A 110 -12.92 9.01 1.67
C GLU A 110 -11.51 9.61 1.57
N GLU A 111 -11.03 10.30 2.60
CA GLU A 111 -9.65 10.81 2.66
C GLU A 111 -8.63 9.67 2.51
N GLY A 112 -8.82 8.58 3.25
CA GLY A 112 -7.99 7.39 3.12
C GLY A 112 -8.05 6.77 1.72
N TYR A 113 -9.24 6.65 1.15
CA TYR A 113 -9.43 6.14 -0.20
C TYR A 113 -8.70 7.01 -1.23
N ASP A 114 -8.90 8.33 -1.22
CA ASP A 114 -8.31 9.26 -2.18
C ASP A 114 -6.76 9.21 -2.11
N TYR A 115 -6.22 9.10 -0.90
CA TYR A 115 -4.78 8.90 -0.69
C TYR A 115 -4.27 7.59 -1.32
N TYR A 116 -4.90 6.45 -1.01
CA TYR A 116 -4.38 5.16 -1.47
C TYR A 116 -4.66 4.89 -2.94
N VAL A 117 -5.75 5.39 -3.52
CA VAL A 117 -6.03 5.23 -4.95
C VAL A 117 -5.01 5.97 -5.82
N GLU A 118 -4.48 7.10 -5.33
CA GLU A 118 -3.41 7.84 -6.00
C GLU A 118 -2.05 7.14 -5.85
N LEU A 119 -1.75 6.65 -4.64
CA LEU A 119 -0.47 6.04 -4.30
C LEU A 119 -0.25 4.68 -4.96
N MET A 120 -1.27 3.84 -5.01
CA MET A 120 -1.13 2.47 -5.50
C MET A 120 -1.16 2.41 -7.03
N PRO A 121 -0.12 1.86 -7.71
CA PRO A 121 -0.12 1.72 -9.16
C PRO A 121 -1.14 0.67 -9.64
N PRO A 122 -1.61 0.75 -10.91
CA PRO A 122 -2.54 -0.26 -11.47
C PRO A 122 -1.97 -1.68 -11.51
N ILE A 123 -0.67 -1.78 -11.74
CA ILE A 123 0.11 -3.02 -11.67
C ILE A 123 1.21 -2.79 -10.63
N PRO A 124 1.29 -3.60 -9.57
CA PRO A 124 2.12 -3.33 -8.41
C PRO A 124 3.57 -3.80 -8.62
N TYR A 125 4.26 -3.26 -9.63
CA TYR A 125 5.68 -3.50 -9.81
C TYR A 125 6.49 -2.96 -8.63
N ALA A 126 7.50 -3.69 -8.19
CA ALA A 126 8.43 -3.19 -7.19
C ALA A 126 9.31 -2.08 -7.78
N SER A 127 9.61 -1.08 -6.97
CA SER A 127 10.61 -0.06 -7.30
C SER A 127 12.01 -0.52 -6.87
N ALA A 128 12.93 -0.65 -7.81
CA ALA A 128 14.33 -0.96 -7.51
C ALA A 128 14.94 0.11 -6.58
N ASN A 129 14.63 1.40 -6.82
CA ASN A 129 15.07 2.50 -5.95
C ASN A 129 14.48 2.39 -4.55
N GLY A 130 13.19 2.04 -4.43
CA GLY A 130 12.55 1.84 -3.13
C GLY A 130 13.17 0.70 -2.35
N VAL A 131 13.52 -0.42 -2.99
CA VAL A 131 14.25 -1.53 -2.35
C VAL A 131 15.67 -1.10 -1.97
N LYS A 132 16.38 -0.38 -2.85
CA LYS A 132 17.72 0.17 -2.56
C LYS A 132 17.71 1.06 -1.33
N THR A 133 16.72 1.94 -1.19
CA THR A 133 16.55 2.79 -0.01
C THR A 133 16.41 1.97 1.27
N ILE A 134 15.64 0.87 1.24
CA ILE A 134 15.51 -0.05 2.37
C ILE A 134 16.86 -0.71 2.70
N LEU A 135 17.58 -1.23 1.70
CA LEU A 135 18.88 -1.85 1.90
C LEU A 135 19.88 -0.87 2.53
N GLN A 136 19.91 0.38 2.07
CA GLN A 136 20.74 1.45 2.64
C GLN A 136 20.36 1.74 4.10
N SER A 137 19.08 1.78 4.43
CA SER A 137 18.63 2.02 5.80
C SER A 137 19.00 0.88 6.76
N LEU A 138 19.04 -0.37 6.25
CA LEU A 138 19.41 -1.55 7.01
C LEU A 138 20.93 -1.75 7.13
N ALA A 139 21.74 -1.08 6.34
CA ALA A 139 23.19 -1.28 6.27
C ALA A 139 23.90 -1.19 7.61
N HIS A 140 23.44 -0.31 8.51
CA HIS A 140 24.00 -0.15 9.87
C HIS A 140 23.72 -1.34 10.80
N GLN A 141 22.61 -2.06 10.56
CA GLN A 141 22.20 -3.20 11.39
C GLN A 141 22.53 -4.55 10.74
N GLN A 142 22.60 -4.58 9.41
CA GLN A 142 22.82 -5.76 8.61
C GLN A 142 23.93 -5.49 7.58
N PRO A 143 25.20 -5.73 7.90
CA PRO A 143 26.31 -5.42 6.98
C PRO A 143 26.20 -6.05 5.59
N LYS A 144 25.52 -7.19 5.47
CA LYS A 144 25.27 -7.84 4.18
C LYS A 144 24.38 -6.99 3.24
N ALA A 145 23.57 -6.08 3.78
CA ALA A 145 22.72 -5.20 2.98
C ALA A 145 23.51 -4.20 2.14
N VAL A 146 24.74 -3.86 2.53
CA VAL A 146 25.61 -2.91 1.81
C VAL A 146 25.90 -3.36 0.37
N ASN A 147 26.11 -4.66 0.18
CA ASN A 147 26.50 -5.25 -1.11
C ASN A 147 25.36 -6.06 -1.77
N ALA A 148 24.14 -5.97 -1.22
CA ALA A 148 23.00 -6.68 -1.76
C ALA A 148 22.43 -5.94 -2.98
N SER A 149 22.10 -6.69 -4.04
CA SER A 149 21.40 -6.14 -5.21
C SER A 149 19.90 -6.02 -4.92
N PRO A 150 19.26 -4.89 -5.22
CA PRO A 150 17.80 -4.76 -5.07
C PRO A 150 17.04 -5.89 -5.81
N GLU A 151 17.54 -6.33 -6.95
CA GLU A 151 16.95 -7.37 -7.80
C GLU A 151 16.84 -8.74 -7.12
N ASP A 152 17.67 -9.01 -6.09
CA ASP A 152 17.63 -10.25 -5.30
C ASP A 152 16.39 -10.33 -4.39
N PHE A 153 15.66 -9.21 -4.21
CA PHE A 153 14.55 -9.10 -3.27
C PHE A 153 13.17 -9.04 -3.91
N TYR A 154 13.07 -9.09 -5.25
CA TYR A 154 11.77 -9.13 -5.92
C TYR A 154 11.81 -10.01 -7.18
N ASP A 155 10.66 -10.57 -7.52
CA ASP A 155 10.41 -11.31 -8.75
C ASP A 155 9.23 -10.69 -9.50
N MET A 156 9.52 -10.04 -10.62
CA MET A 156 8.53 -9.40 -11.48
C MET A 156 8.00 -10.31 -12.60
N SER A 157 8.48 -11.54 -12.71
CA SER A 157 8.15 -12.45 -13.82
C SER A 157 6.65 -12.74 -13.90
N PHE A 158 6.02 -12.96 -12.75
CA PHE A 158 4.56 -13.19 -12.67
C PHE A 158 3.75 -11.98 -13.12
N LEU A 159 4.12 -10.77 -12.71
CA LEU A 159 3.42 -9.56 -13.11
C LEU A 159 3.55 -9.30 -14.60
N LYS A 160 4.76 -9.47 -15.17
CA LYS A 160 4.99 -9.37 -16.62
C LYS A 160 4.12 -10.36 -17.40
N LYS A 161 4.12 -11.63 -16.97
CA LYS A 161 3.27 -12.67 -17.59
C LYS A 161 1.78 -12.31 -17.55
N ILE A 162 1.28 -11.80 -16.42
CA ILE A 162 -0.11 -11.37 -16.26
C ILE A 162 -0.42 -10.20 -17.20
N GLU A 163 0.46 -9.21 -17.29
CA GLU A 163 0.31 -8.06 -18.17
C GLU A 163 0.29 -8.48 -19.65
N GLU A 164 1.25 -9.30 -20.08
CA GLU A 164 1.39 -9.83 -21.43
C GLU A 164 0.20 -10.71 -21.84
N SER A 165 -0.45 -11.40 -20.90
CA SER A 165 -1.66 -12.20 -21.15
C SER A 165 -2.88 -11.39 -21.57
N GLY A 166 -2.83 -10.05 -21.48
CA GLY A 166 -3.96 -9.18 -21.75
C GLY A 166 -4.98 -9.11 -20.60
N PHE A 167 -4.74 -9.79 -19.47
CA PHE A 167 -5.64 -9.81 -18.32
C PHE A 167 -6.00 -8.40 -17.83
N VAL A 168 -5.01 -7.52 -17.67
CA VAL A 168 -5.21 -6.13 -17.19
C VAL A 168 -6.12 -5.35 -18.15
N LYS A 169 -5.93 -5.49 -19.45
CA LYS A 169 -6.78 -4.85 -20.48
C LYS A 169 -8.21 -5.34 -20.41
N SER A 170 -8.42 -6.63 -20.14
CA SER A 170 -9.77 -7.23 -20.04
C SER A 170 -10.58 -6.68 -18.87
N LEU A 171 -9.95 -6.22 -17.78
CA LEU A 171 -10.64 -5.61 -16.64
C LEU A 171 -11.32 -4.28 -17.03
N GLY A 172 -10.66 -3.47 -17.87
CA GLY A 172 -11.24 -2.23 -18.39
C GLY A 172 -12.47 -2.48 -19.25
N ALA A 173 -12.46 -3.50 -20.10
CA ALA A 173 -13.58 -3.87 -20.95
C ALA A 173 -14.81 -4.34 -20.14
N LYS A 174 -14.59 -5.16 -19.09
CA LYS A 174 -15.64 -5.61 -18.17
C LYS A 174 -16.30 -4.44 -17.43
N SER A 175 -15.53 -3.48 -16.95
CA SER A 175 -16.05 -2.29 -16.24
C SER A 175 -16.90 -1.40 -17.15
N ALA A 176 -16.57 -1.28 -18.42
CA ALA A 176 -17.36 -0.52 -19.39
C ALA A 176 -18.72 -1.20 -19.68
N SER A 177 -18.75 -2.52 -19.78
CA SER A 177 -19.98 -3.31 -19.98
C SER A 177 -20.94 -3.20 -18.80
N THR A 178 -20.44 -3.28 -17.57
CA THR A 178 -21.25 -3.16 -16.34
C THR A 178 -21.90 -1.79 -16.22
N ARG A 179 -21.15 -0.72 -16.51
CA ARG A 179 -21.69 0.67 -16.48
C ARG A 179 -22.77 0.91 -17.54
N ALA A 180 -22.69 0.22 -18.68
CA ALA A 180 -23.70 0.32 -19.73
C ALA A 180 -25.02 -0.38 -19.34
N HIS A 181 -24.95 -1.42 -18.52
CA HIS A 181 -26.11 -2.15 -18.01
C HIS A 181 -26.84 -1.37 -16.91
N ASP A 182 -26.07 -0.81 -15.94
CA ASP A 182 -26.61 -0.01 -14.81
C ASP A 182 -27.28 1.32 -15.26
N ARG A 183 -26.99 1.82 -16.47
CA ARG A 183 -27.64 3.02 -17.03
C ARG A 183 -28.96 2.73 -17.74
N LYS A 184 -29.29 1.46 -17.94
CA LYS A 184 -30.52 1.04 -18.63
C LYS A 184 -31.57 0.46 -17.69
N SER A 185 -31.26 0.34 -16.42
CA SER A 185 -32.16 -0.03 -15.31
C SER A 185 -32.57 1.20 -14.50
#